data_3f039f1f4e0a87c5fa2bd4dbf99bccbc
#
_entry.id   3f039f1f4e0a87c5fa2bd4dbf99bccbc
#
_cell.length_a   1.000
_cell.length_b   1.000
_cell.length_c   1.000
_cell.angle_alpha   90.00
_cell.angle_beta   90.00
_cell.angle_gamma   90.00
#
_symmetry.space_group_name_H-M   'P 1'
#
loop_
_entity.id
_entity.type
_entity.pdbx_description
1 polymer ?
#
loop_
_entity_poly.entity_id
_entity_poly.type
_entity_poly.pdbx_seq_one_letter_code
_entity_poly.pdbx_strand_id
1 'polypeptide(L)'
;MSQLIHIHPANPQPRLISQAVDIIKQGGVVVYPTDSGYAIGCNLGNKQAKERIERIRGIEKHHNFTLVCRDLSELATYARVDNQMFRLIKNNTPGPYTFIFKGTKEVPKRLLNDKKKTIGMRVIEHPIACALLAELGEPLMSCSLILPGEEFTESDPDEILTRLDKHVDLII
;
A
#
# COMPACT_ATOMS: atom_id res chain seq x y z
N MET A 1 -14.31 -9.95 12.27
CA MET A 1 -14.30 -10.77 11.04
C MET A 1 -14.08 -9.82 9.88
N SER A 2 -13.10 -10.12 9.03
CA SER A 2 -12.85 -9.35 7.82
C SER A 2 -13.95 -9.57 6.78
N GLN A 3 -14.10 -8.62 5.86
CA GLN A 3 -14.85 -8.86 4.64
C GLN A 3 -13.90 -9.48 3.60
N LEU A 4 -14.30 -10.56 2.98
CA LEU A 4 -13.63 -11.13 1.82
C LEU A 4 -14.37 -10.69 0.56
N ILE A 5 -13.70 -10.00 -0.34
CA ILE A 5 -14.26 -9.53 -1.59
C ILE A 5 -13.47 -10.12 -2.76
N HIS A 6 -14.14 -10.94 -3.57
CA HIS A 6 -13.52 -11.48 -4.78
C HIS A 6 -13.67 -10.49 -5.94
N ILE A 7 -12.58 -9.83 -6.29
CA ILE A 7 -12.52 -8.89 -7.42
C ILE A 7 -11.86 -9.58 -8.61
N HIS A 8 -12.44 -9.41 -9.79
CA HIS A 8 -11.89 -10.00 -11.01
C HIS A 8 -10.51 -9.38 -11.32
N PRO A 9 -9.44 -10.18 -11.44
CA PRO A 9 -8.08 -9.64 -11.53
C PRO A 9 -7.79 -8.88 -12.83
N ALA A 10 -8.45 -9.24 -13.94
CA ALA A 10 -8.26 -8.55 -15.23
C ALA A 10 -9.29 -7.43 -15.47
N ASN A 11 -10.49 -7.56 -14.91
CA ASN A 11 -11.59 -6.59 -15.08
C ASN A 11 -12.23 -6.30 -13.72
N PRO A 12 -11.58 -5.49 -12.86
CA PRO A 12 -12.12 -5.16 -11.55
C PRO A 12 -13.52 -4.55 -11.64
N GLN A 13 -14.45 -5.11 -10.90
CA GLN A 13 -15.83 -4.62 -10.88
C GLN A 13 -15.93 -3.29 -10.13
N PRO A 14 -16.41 -2.19 -10.76
CA PRO A 14 -16.45 -0.87 -10.13
C PRO A 14 -17.18 -0.82 -8.78
N ARG A 15 -18.28 -1.57 -8.66
CA ARG A 15 -19.04 -1.66 -7.41
C ARG A 15 -18.22 -2.24 -6.27
N LEU A 16 -17.44 -3.30 -6.53
CA LEU A 16 -16.60 -3.94 -5.52
C LEU A 16 -15.40 -3.08 -5.15
N ILE A 17 -14.83 -2.38 -6.11
CA ILE A 17 -13.78 -1.40 -5.88
C ILE A 17 -14.29 -0.26 -4.99
N SER A 18 -15.46 0.31 -5.29
CA SER A 18 -16.09 1.35 -4.46
C SER A 18 -16.32 0.87 -3.02
N GLN A 19 -16.83 -0.34 -2.84
CA GLN A 19 -17.03 -0.94 -1.52
C GLN A 19 -15.70 -1.08 -0.75
N ALA A 20 -14.66 -1.54 -1.41
CA ALA A 20 -13.32 -1.66 -0.81
C ALA A 20 -12.76 -0.29 -0.41
N VAL A 21 -12.89 0.71 -1.27
CA VAL A 21 -12.43 2.08 -1.00
C VAL A 21 -13.18 2.71 0.16
N ASP A 22 -14.47 2.47 0.32
CA ASP A 22 -15.25 2.95 1.46
C ASP A 22 -14.72 2.39 2.79
N ILE A 23 -14.36 1.11 2.82
CA ILE A 23 -13.73 0.48 4.00
C ILE A 23 -12.39 1.15 4.31
N ILE A 24 -11.56 1.39 3.30
CA ILE A 24 -10.28 2.07 3.46
C ILE A 24 -10.46 3.49 4.01
N LYS A 25 -11.38 4.27 3.43
CA LYS A 25 -11.67 5.65 3.86
C LYS A 25 -12.19 5.73 5.30
N GLN A 26 -12.88 4.69 5.77
CA GLN A 26 -13.35 4.58 7.15
C GLN A 26 -12.25 4.15 8.14
N GLY A 27 -11.02 4.03 7.69
CA GLY A 27 -9.87 3.65 8.52
C GLY A 27 -9.60 2.15 8.58
N GLY A 28 -10.15 1.37 7.65
CA GLY A 28 -9.93 -0.06 7.55
C GLY A 28 -8.51 -0.43 7.10
N VAL A 29 -8.05 -1.57 7.57
CA VAL A 29 -6.83 -2.22 7.11
C VAL A 29 -7.20 -3.23 6.02
N VAL A 30 -6.56 -3.11 4.86
CA VAL A 30 -6.83 -3.95 3.69
C VAL A 30 -5.62 -4.81 3.33
N VAL A 31 -5.89 -6.05 2.96
CA VAL A 31 -4.94 -6.94 2.27
C VAL A 31 -5.35 -6.99 0.80
N TYR A 32 -4.41 -6.73 -0.09
CA TYR A 32 -4.68 -6.62 -1.52
C TYR A 32 -3.53 -7.14 -2.38
N PRO A 33 -3.82 -7.63 -3.59
CA PRO A 33 -2.79 -8.16 -4.49
C PRO A 33 -2.01 -7.03 -5.17
N THR A 34 -0.72 -7.31 -5.39
CA THR A 34 0.19 -6.45 -6.14
C THR A 34 0.95 -7.25 -7.21
N ASP A 35 1.82 -6.60 -7.96
CA ASP A 35 2.72 -7.23 -8.93
C ASP A 35 3.89 -8.01 -8.29
N SER A 36 4.01 -7.99 -6.98
CA SER A 36 5.08 -8.69 -6.23
C SER A 36 4.55 -9.49 -5.02
N GLY A 37 3.31 -9.96 -5.07
CA GLY A 37 2.64 -10.64 -3.98
C GLY A 37 1.66 -9.74 -3.23
N TYR A 38 1.08 -10.25 -2.15
CA TYR A 38 0.11 -9.49 -1.35
C TYR A 38 0.78 -8.40 -0.52
N ALA A 39 0.05 -7.30 -0.38
CA ALA A 39 0.41 -6.19 0.50
C ALA A 39 -0.68 -5.94 1.54
N ILE A 40 -0.30 -5.32 2.63
CA ILE A 40 -1.20 -4.82 3.66
C ILE A 40 -1.10 -3.31 3.71
N GLY A 41 -2.24 -2.62 3.72
CA GLY A 41 -2.25 -1.17 3.65
C GLY A 41 -3.45 -0.53 4.32
N CYS A 42 -3.42 0.78 4.37
CA CYS A 42 -4.48 1.61 4.93
C CYS A 42 -4.46 3.01 4.34
N ASN A 43 -5.45 3.80 4.72
CA ASN A 43 -5.56 5.19 4.35
C ASN A 43 -4.33 6.00 4.80
N LEU A 44 -3.88 6.89 3.94
CA LEU A 44 -2.78 7.82 4.21
C LEU A 44 -3.07 8.64 5.48
N GLY A 45 -2.12 8.63 6.40
CA GLY A 45 -2.21 9.42 7.62
C GLY A 45 -3.05 8.83 8.76
N ASN A 46 -3.68 7.67 8.60
CA ASN A 46 -4.41 7.02 9.68
C ASN A 46 -3.46 6.33 10.67
N LYS A 47 -3.28 6.96 11.84
CA LYS A 47 -2.38 6.47 12.88
C LYS A 47 -2.80 5.11 13.45
N GLN A 48 -4.09 4.93 13.73
CA GLN A 48 -4.61 3.69 14.34
C GLN A 48 -4.45 2.50 13.39
N ALA A 49 -4.77 2.69 12.12
CA ALA A 49 -4.60 1.66 11.09
C ALA A 49 -3.10 1.30 10.91
N LYS A 50 -2.21 2.29 10.90
CA LYS A 50 -0.76 2.07 10.89
C LYS A 50 -0.31 1.20 12.06
N GLU A 51 -0.71 1.53 13.28
CA GLU A 51 -0.36 0.76 14.47
C GLU A 51 -0.92 -0.68 14.44
N ARG A 52 -2.09 -0.88 13.84
CA ARG A 52 -2.64 -2.23 13.59
C ARG A 52 -1.75 -3.02 12.64
N ILE A 53 -1.32 -2.43 11.53
CA ILE A 53 -0.41 -3.08 10.57
C ILE A 53 0.91 -3.45 11.24
N GLU A 54 1.48 -2.55 12.04
CA GLU A 54 2.72 -2.81 12.79
C GLU A 54 2.57 -4.03 13.71
N ARG A 55 1.45 -4.14 14.42
CA ARG A 55 1.15 -5.30 15.28
C ARG A 55 0.97 -6.60 14.50
N ILE A 56 0.22 -6.55 13.40
CA ILE A 56 -0.02 -7.73 12.54
C ILE A 56 1.29 -8.27 11.99
N ARG A 57 2.17 -7.39 11.56
CA ARG A 57 3.46 -7.77 11.00
C ARG A 57 4.56 -8.04 12.04
N GLY A 58 4.34 -7.70 13.29
CA GLY A 58 5.36 -7.80 14.33
C GLY A 58 6.57 -6.90 14.08
N ILE A 59 6.36 -5.75 13.43
CA ILE A 59 7.41 -4.79 13.11
C ILE A 59 7.46 -3.63 14.11
N GLU A 60 8.65 -3.02 14.24
CA GLU A 60 8.86 -1.90 15.15
C GLU A 60 8.18 -0.61 14.65
N LYS A 61 7.90 0.31 15.58
CA LYS A 61 7.27 1.61 15.29
C LYS A 61 8.00 2.46 14.23
N HIS A 62 9.27 2.21 14.01
CA HIS A 62 10.10 2.93 13.05
C HIS A 62 10.27 2.21 11.71
N HIS A 63 9.47 1.17 11.46
CA HIS A 63 9.49 0.50 10.16
C HIS A 63 9.10 1.46 9.04
N ASN A 64 9.86 1.39 7.94
CA ASN A 64 9.62 2.24 6.79
C ASN A 64 8.45 1.71 5.95
N PHE A 65 7.32 2.40 5.99
CA PHE A 65 6.21 2.17 5.09
C PHE A 65 6.49 2.72 3.69
N THR A 66 5.77 2.21 2.72
CA THR A 66 5.82 2.67 1.34
C THR A 66 4.51 3.36 0.99
N LEU A 67 4.57 4.46 0.27
CA LEU A 67 3.41 5.03 -0.40
C LEU A 67 3.23 4.39 -1.76
N VAL A 68 2.12 3.71 -1.94
CA VAL A 68 1.73 3.13 -3.23
C VAL A 68 0.92 4.18 -3.99
N CYS A 69 1.49 4.67 -5.08
CA CYS A 69 0.94 5.74 -5.88
C CYS A 69 0.26 5.21 -7.15
N ARG A 70 -0.77 5.91 -7.60
CA ARG A 70 -1.50 5.59 -8.83
C ARG A 70 -0.63 5.73 -10.08
N ASP A 71 0.18 6.78 -10.13
CA ASP A 71 1.02 7.14 -11.27
C ASP A 71 2.20 8.03 -10.84
N LEU A 72 3.04 8.40 -11.79
CA LEU A 72 4.21 9.26 -11.55
C LEU A 72 3.83 10.68 -11.13
N SER A 73 2.71 11.18 -11.60
CA SER A 73 2.21 12.51 -11.23
C SER A 73 1.87 12.56 -9.74
N GLU A 74 1.18 11.55 -9.24
CA GLU A 74 0.89 11.41 -7.81
C GLU A 74 2.17 11.22 -6.99
N LEU A 75 3.09 10.37 -7.45
CA LEU A 75 4.40 10.19 -6.81
C LEU A 75 5.13 11.53 -6.67
N ALA A 76 5.18 12.35 -7.71
CA ALA A 76 5.85 13.65 -7.70
C ALA A 76 5.20 14.66 -6.74
N THR A 77 3.95 14.47 -6.35
CA THR A 77 3.28 15.28 -5.32
C THR A 77 3.87 15.01 -3.93
N TYR A 78 4.21 13.77 -3.63
CA TYR A 78 4.69 13.32 -2.32
C TYR A 78 6.21 13.21 -2.21
N ALA A 79 6.92 13.15 -3.33
CA ALA A 79 8.38 13.01 -3.39
C ALA A 79 9.04 14.27 -3.97
N ARG A 80 10.22 14.60 -3.43
CA ARG A 80 11.09 15.60 -4.05
C ARG A 80 11.87 14.92 -5.16
N VAL A 81 11.48 15.16 -6.41
CA VAL A 81 12.04 14.52 -7.60
C VAL A 81 12.56 15.59 -8.55
N ASP A 82 13.85 15.53 -8.88
CA ASP A 82 14.42 16.34 -9.96
C ASP A 82 14.21 15.70 -11.35
N ASN A 83 14.56 16.40 -12.41
CA ASN A 83 14.35 15.93 -13.77
C ASN A 83 15.12 14.63 -14.10
N GLN A 84 16.31 14.45 -13.54
CA GLN A 84 17.13 13.26 -13.77
C GLN A 84 16.49 12.06 -13.08
N MET A 85 16.09 12.22 -11.81
CA MET A 85 15.36 11.20 -11.06
C MET A 85 14.04 10.83 -11.74
N PHE A 86 13.30 11.83 -12.21
CA PHE A 86 12.02 11.59 -12.90
C PHE A 86 12.19 10.71 -14.14
N ARG A 87 13.22 10.94 -14.95
CA ARG A 87 13.52 10.12 -16.13
C ARG A 87 13.84 8.68 -15.73
N LEU A 88 14.64 8.50 -14.68
CA LEU A 88 14.99 7.17 -14.17
C LEU A 88 13.74 6.41 -13.70
N ILE A 89 12.89 7.04 -12.92
CA ILE A 89 11.66 6.44 -12.42
C ILE A 89 10.73 6.10 -13.58
N LYS A 90 10.55 7.00 -14.53
CA LYS A 90 9.69 6.80 -15.70
C LYS A 90 10.08 5.56 -16.51
N ASN A 91 11.36 5.27 -16.61
CA ASN A 91 11.86 4.11 -17.35
C ASN A 91 11.69 2.78 -16.57
N ASN A 92 11.39 2.84 -15.27
CA ASN A 92 11.30 1.68 -14.38
C ASN A 92 9.92 1.55 -13.70
N THR A 93 8.95 2.33 -14.11
CA THR A 93 7.56 2.28 -13.57
C THR A 93 6.55 2.17 -14.70
N PRO A 94 5.40 1.51 -14.45
CA PRO A 94 5.05 0.77 -13.23
C PRO A 94 5.90 -0.50 -13.06
N GLY A 95 5.95 -1.06 -11.83
CA GLY A 95 6.66 -2.31 -11.58
C GLY A 95 7.04 -2.55 -10.11
N PRO A 96 7.80 -3.64 -9.86
CA PRO A 96 8.05 -4.13 -8.51
C PRO A 96 9.18 -3.40 -7.77
N TYR A 97 9.46 -2.16 -8.12
CA TYR A 97 10.52 -1.36 -7.52
C TYR A 97 9.97 -0.36 -6.51
N THR A 98 10.62 -0.28 -5.36
CA THR A 98 10.40 0.78 -4.38
C THR A 98 11.55 1.78 -4.45
N PHE A 99 11.21 3.04 -4.70
CA PHE A 99 12.18 4.15 -4.73
C PHE A 99 12.11 4.92 -3.43
N ILE A 100 13.26 5.31 -2.89
CA ILE A 100 13.35 6.05 -1.63
C ILE A 100 13.68 7.52 -1.93
N PHE A 101 12.78 8.42 -1.52
CA PHE A 101 12.91 9.86 -1.74
C PHE A 101 12.78 10.64 -0.44
N LYS A 102 13.27 11.87 -0.48
CA LYS A 102 12.85 12.87 0.51
C LYS A 102 11.38 13.20 0.25
N GLY A 103 10.57 13.15 1.32
CA GLY A 103 9.17 13.50 1.24
C GLY A 103 8.96 15.00 1.08
N THR A 104 7.84 15.39 0.45
CA THR A 104 7.33 16.74 0.48
C THR A 104 6.53 16.99 1.77
N LYS A 105 6.01 18.19 1.96
CA LYS A 105 5.12 18.52 3.08
C LYS A 105 3.79 17.76 3.06
N GLU A 106 3.42 17.19 1.92
CA GLU A 106 2.20 16.40 1.74
C GLU A 106 2.30 15.03 2.42
N VAL A 107 3.51 14.54 2.68
CA VAL A 107 3.72 13.28 3.42
C VAL A 107 3.54 13.54 4.93
N PRO A 108 2.64 12.83 5.62
CA PRO A 108 2.55 12.91 7.07
C PRO A 108 3.89 12.68 7.74
N LYS A 109 4.30 13.58 8.62
CA LYS A 109 5.64 13.56 9.25
C LYS A 109 5.99 12.22 9.91
N ARG A 110 5.01 11.54 10.52
CA ARG A 110 5.18 10.25 11.17
C ARG A 110 5.53 9.10 10.22
N LEU A 111 5.32 9.26 8.91
CA LEU A 111 5.67 8.27 7.88
C LEU A 111 7.08 8.46 7.36
N LEU A 112 7.67 9.62 7.58
CA LEU A 112 9.04 9.91 7.16
C LEU A 112 10.04 9.26 8.11
N ASN A 113 11.15 8.76 7.54
CA ASN A 113 12.28 8.34 8.35
C ASN A 113 12.77 9.49 9.24
N ASP A 114 12.95 9.24 10.52
CA ASP A 114 13.23 10.28 11.51
C ASP A 114 14.49 11.10 11.23
N LYS A 115 15.55 10.45 10.73
CA LYS A 115 16.84 11.08 10.45
C LYS A 115 16.90 11.68 9.06
N LYS A 116 16.55 10.88 8.04
CA LYS A 116 16.73 11.24 6.62
C LYS A 116 15.54 11.96 6.01
N LYS A 117 14.38 11.94 6.69
CA LYS A 117 13.10 12.48 6.18
C LYS A 117 12.69 11.88 4.83
N THR A 118 13.00 10.60 4.65
CA THR A 118 12.71 9.83 3.44
C THR A 118 11.51 8.92 3.61
N ILE A 119 10.93 8.54 2.48
CA ILE A 119 9.85 7.57 2.39
C ILE A 119 10.02 6.74 1.12
N GLY A 120 9.65 5.46 1.18
CA GLY A 120 9.55 4.60 0.02
C GLY A 120 8.33 4.95 -0.82
N MET A 121 8.46 4.91 -2.14
CA MET A 121 7.36 5.12 -3.08
C MET A 121 7.39 4.10 -4.20
N ARG A 122 6.20 3.73 -4.64
CA ARG A 122 6.03 2.70 -5.65
C ARG A 122 4.82 2.97 -6.52
N VAL A 123 4.95 2.66 -7.82
CA VAL A 123 3.83 2.60 -8.76
C VAL A 123 3.65 1.15 -9.19
N ILE A 124 2.54 0.55 -8.79
CA ILE A 124 2.26 -0.89 -8.96
C ILE A 124 1.59 -1.15 -10.32
N GLU A 125 1.96 -2.25 -10.95
CA GLU A 125 1.31 -2.76 -12.16
C GLU A 125 0.41 -3.95 -11.79
N HIS A 126 -0.78 -3.65 -11.28
CA HIS A 126 -1.81 -4.66 -11.01
C HIS A 126 -3.19 -4.03 -11.16
N PRO A 127 -4.13 -4.62 -11.94
CA PRO A 127 -5.41 -4.00 -12.24
C PRO A 127 -6.25 -3.66 -11.00
N ILE A 128 -6.27 -4.53 -10.00
CA ILE A 128 -7.02 -4.29 -8.75
C ILE A 128 -6.41 -3.13 -7.98
N ALA A 129 -5.08 -3.14 -7.76
CA ALA A 129 -4.41 -2.05 -7.05
C ALA A 129 -4.56 -0.71 -7.77
N CYS A 130 -4.43 -0.70 -9.10
CA CYS A 130 -4.65 0.51 -9.90
C CYS A 130 -6.08 1.05 -9.77
N ALA A 131 -7.08 0.17 -9.80
CA ALA A 131 -8.48 0.56 -9.64
C ALA A 131 -8.77 1.11 -8.25
N LEU A 132 -8.22 0.49 -7.20
CA LEU A 132 -8.33 1.00 -5.82
C LEU A 132 -7.74 2.40 -5.67
N LEU A 133 -6.53 2.62 -6.20
CA LEU A 133 -5.85 3.91 -6.11
C LEU A 133 -6.55 5.00 -6.92
N ALA A 134 -7.08 4.67 -8.09
CA ALA A 134 -7.84 5.61 -8.92
C ALA A 134 -9.11 6.09 -8.21
N GLU A 135 -9.86 5.18 -7.61
CA GLU A 135 -11.10 5.49 -6.88
C GLU A 135 -10.81 6.18 -5.53
N LEU A 136 -9.74 5.77 -4.83
CA LEU A 136 -9.33 6.36 -3.55
C LEU A 136 -8.89 7.83 -3.71
N GLY A 137 -8.21 8.17 -4.79
CA GLY A 137 -7.75 9.52 -5.09
C GLY A 137 -6.52 9.97 -4.30
N GLU A 138 -5.89 9.08 -3.56
CA GLU A 138 -4.66 9.32 -2.80
C GLU A 138 -3.83 8.03 -2.67
N PRO A 139 -2.54 8.11 -2.32
CA PRO A 139 -1.72 6.93 -2.11
C PRO A 139 -2.23 6.06 -0.96
N LEU A 140 -2.00 4.74 -1.07
CA LEU A 140 -2.10 3.82 0.07
C LEU A 140 -0.78 3.81 0.84
N MET A 141 -0.86 3.95 2.16
CA MET A 141 0.25 3.62 3.05
C MET A 141 0.31 2.11 3.21
N SER A 142 1.40 1.49 2.80
CA SER A 142 1.45 0.05 2.61
C SER A 142 2.81 -0.56 2.94
N CYS A 143 2.81 -1.86 3.14
CA CYS A 143 4.00 -2.69 3.17
C CYS A 143 3.67 -4.10 2.65
N SER A 144 4.71 -4.85 2.26
CA SER A 144 4.54 -6.25 1.84
C SER A 144 3.95 -7.08 2.98
N LEU A 145 3.05 -8.00 2.65
CA LEU A 145 2.44 -8.91 3.63
C LEU A 145 3.41 -10.03 3.98
N ILE A 146 4.41 -9.73 4.79
CA ILE A 146 5.35 -10.71 5.35
C ILE A 146 4.95 -10.91 6.80
N LEU A 147 4.39 -12.06 7.13
CA LEU A 147 3.91 -12.35 8.48
C LEU A 147 5.06 -12.71 9.42
N PRO A 148 4.88 -12.58 10.75
CA PRO A 148 5.94 -12.90 11.70
C PRO A 148 6.46 -14.33 11.54
N GLY A 149 7.77 -14.47 11.43
CA GLY A 149 8.45 -15.76 11.22
C GLY A 149 8.61 -16.18 9.75
N GLU A 150 8.05 -15.40 8.81
CA GLU A 150 8.17 -15.66 7.37
C GLU A 150 9.28 -14.81 6.75
N GLU A 151 9.92 -15.33 5.71
CA GLU A 151 10.94 -14.61 4.93
C GLU A 151 10.36 -13.96 3.66
N PHE A 152 9.24 -14.50 3.18
CA PHE A 152 8.62 -14.10 1.91
C PHE A 152 7.21 -13.57 2.13
N THR A 153 6.75 -12.80 1.15
CA THR A 153 5.38 -12.30 1.10
C THR A 153 4.39 -13.47 0.99
N GLU A 154 3.34 -13.43 1.81
CA GLU A 154 2.25 -14.40 1.69
C GLU A 154 1.59 -14.29 0.32
N SER A 155 1.30 -15.42 -0.29
CA SER A 155 0.75 -15.52 -1.64
C SER A 155 -0.50 -16.40 -1.76
N ASP A 156 -0.82 -17.16 -0.71
CA ASP A 156 -1.99 -18.01 -0.67
C ASP A 156 -3.19 -17.29 -0.04
N PRO A 157 -4.27 -17.02 -0.79
CA PRO A 157 -5.45 -16.34 -0.26
C PRO A 157 -6.13 -17.08 0.90
N ASP A 158 -6.11 -18.41 0.90
CA ASP A 158 -6.75 -19.22 1.94
C ASP A 158 -5.96 -19.14 3.25
N GLU A 159 -4.63 -19.15 3.16
CA GLU A 159 -3.75 -18.92 4.31
C GLU A 159 -3.93 -17.48 4.86
N ILE A 160 -4.01 -16.49 3.99
CA ILE A 160 -4.27 -15.10 4.38
C ILE A 160 -5.59 -15.01 5.15
N LEU A 161 -6.66 -15.59 4.62
CA LEU A 161 -7.96 -15.59 5.27
C LEU A 161 -7.90 -16.28 6.63
N THR A 162 -7.29 -17.47 6.70
CA THR A 162 -7.17 -18.25 7.92
C THR A 162 -6.41 -17.49 9.03
N ARG A 163 -5.33 -16.81 8.66
CA ARG A 163 -4.44 -16.13 9.61
C ARG A 163 -4.89 -14.72 9.98
N LEU A 164 -5.61 -14.02 9.09
CA LEU A 164 -5.88 -12.59 9.24
C LEU A 164 -7.35 -12.21 9.37
N ASP A 165 -8.30 -13.14 9.27
CA ASP A 165 -9.76 -12.85 9.32
C ASP A 165 -10.18 -11.95 10.50
N LYS A 166 -9.53 -12.07 11.65
CA LYS A 166 -9.85 -11.30 12.86
C LYS A 166 -8.97 -10.05 13.03
N HIS A 167 -8.01 -9.82 12.16
CA HIS A 167 -6.98 -8.80 12.34
C HIS A 167 -7.10 -7.65 11.34
N VAL A 168 -7.68 -7.90 10.18
CA VAL A 168 -7.90 -6.90 9.12
C VAL A 168 -9.37 -6.68 8.87
N ASP A 169 -9.72 -5.64 8.11
CA ASP A 169 -11.12 -5.31 7.81
C ASP A 169 -11.54 -5.82 6.44
N LEU A 170 -10.59 -5.94 5.52
CA LEU A 170 -10.84 -6.34 4.14
C LEU A 170 -9.70 -7.20 3.59
N ILE A 171 -10.06 -8.27 2.88
CA ILE A 171 -9.17 -9.11 2.08
C ILE A 171 -9.72 -9.15 0.64
N ILE A 172 -8.86 -8.87 -0.35
CA ILE A 172 -9.20 -8.89 -1.78
C ILE A 172 -8.43 -9.99 -2.48
#